data_e3b0f34ab96d25b4c24fbf52c5b94c4c
#
_entry.id   e3b0f34ab96d25b4c24fbf52c5b94c4c
#
_cell.length_a   1.000
_cell.length_b   1.000
_cell.length_c   1.000
_cell.angle_alpha   90.00
_cell.angle_beta   90.00
_cell.angle_gamma   90.00
#
_symmetry.space_group_name_H-M   'P 1'
#
loop_
_entity.id
_entity.type
_entity.pdbx_description
1 polymer ?
#
loop_
_entity_poly.entity_id
_entity_poly.type
_entity_poly.pdbx_seq_one_letter_code
_entity_poly.pdbx_strand_id
1 'polypeptide(L)'
;GAAEAFVERVRHRAGTISGVKAAGSQAAQMRLARGLAAADAAEILMNDYLDRYSARRPERNELSERTLMKLKAAYLTDLCRNAVNDLARGFGGDGFRDDSPLQRYFRDLNMLAVHAFLDIDTAAETYGRMVLGLPLEDRMV
;
A
#
# COMPACT_ATOMS: atom_id res chain seq x y z
N GLY A 1 -3.67 -1.94 -12.69
CA GLY A 1 -3.26 -2.80 -11.56
C GLY A 1 -4.45 -3.38 -10.80
N ALA A 2 -4.34 -3.51 -9.46
CA ALA A 2 -5.37 -4.16 -8.63
C ALA A 2 -6.75 -3.47 -8.70
N ALA A 3 -6.81 -2.15 -8.76
CA ALA A 3 -8.06 -1.41 -8.88
C ALA A 3 -8.76 -1.68 -10.22
N GLU A 4 -8.01 -1.75 -11.31
CA GLU A 4 -8.54 -2.10 -12.65
C GLU A 4 -9.09 -3.53 -12.68
N ALA A 5 -8.36 -4.49 -12.10
CA ALA A 5 -8.83 -5.85 -11.95
C ALA A 5 -10.13 -5.94 -11.14
N PHE A 6 -10.25 -5.10 -10.10
CA PHE A 6 -11.48 -4.99 -9.31
C PHE A 6 -12.63 -4.39 -10.13
N VAL A 7 -12.40 -3.35 -10.93
CA VAL A 7 -13.42 -2.75 -11.83
C VAL A 7 -13.96 -3.79 -12.79
N GLU A 8 -13.07 -4.52 -13.45
CA GLU A 8 -13.45 -5.56 -14.40
C GLU A 8 -14.29 -6.64 -13.74
N ARG A 9 -13.86 -7.10 -12.57
CA ARG A 9 -14.61 -8.11 -11.81
C ARG A 9 -15.99 -7.61 -11.40
N VAL A 10 -16.11 -6.39 -10.88
CA VAL A 10 -17.38 -5.84 -10.38
C VAL A 10 -18.38 -5.58 -11.51
N ARG A 11 -17.89 -5.19 -12.70
CA ARG A 11 -18.75 -4.99 -13.88
C ARG A 11 -19.40 -6.27 -14.37
N HIS A 12 -18.69 -7.39 -14.31
CA HIS A 12 -19.12 -8.66 -14.90
C HIS A 12 -19.78 -9.62 -13.92
N ARG A 13 -19.67 -9.38 -12.61
CA ARG A 13 -20.24 -10.28 -11.60
C ARG A 13 -21.68 -9.91 -11.25
N ALA A 14 -22.59 -10.87 -11.37
CA ALA A 14 -23.89 -10.84 -10.69
C ALA A 14 -23.73 -11.41 -9.27
N GLY A 15 -24.34 -10.77 -8.28
CA GLY A 15 -24.33 -11.27 -6.89
C GLY A 15 -25.03 -12.63 -6.81
N THR A 16 -24.35 -13.61 -6.21
CA THR A 16 -24.80 -15.02 -6.17
C THR A 16 -26.10 -15.22 -5.34
N ILE A 17 -26.40 -14.32 -4.41
CA ILE A 17 -27.51 -14.45 -3.47
C ILE A 17 -28.64 -13.45 -3.76
N SER A 18 -28.33 -12.24 -4.25
CA SER A 18 -29.33 -11.17 -4.43
C SER A 18 -29.73 -10.89 -5.88
N GLY A 19 -29.05 -11.49 -6.86
CA GLY A 19 -29.24 -11.18 -8.29
C GLY A 19 -28.85 -9.75 -8.69
N VAL A 20 -28.43 -8.90 -7.74
CA VAL A 20 -27.99 -7.53 -7.99
C VAL A 20 -26.59 -7.55 -8.55
N LYS A 21 -26.34 -6.80 -9.65
CA LYS A 21 -24.98 -6.63 -10.17
C LYS A 21 -24.06 -6.07 -9.07
N ALA A 22 -22.89 -6.65 -8.91
CA ALA A 22 -21.93 -6.25 -7.89
C ALA A 22 -21.58 -4.75 -7.98
N ALA A 23 -21.62 -4.15 -9.18
CA ALA A 23 -21.45 -2.72 -9.41
C ALA A 23 -22.49 -1.84 -8.70
N GLY A 24 -23.70 -2.34 -8.43
CA GLY A 24 -24.75 -1.66 -7.67
C GLY A 24 -24.53 -1.70 -6.15
N SER A 25 -23.56 -2.48 -5.67
CA SER A 25 -23.27 -2.57 -4.25
C SER A 25 -22.51 -1.34 -3.75
N GLN A 26 -23.09 -0.65 -2.75
CA GLN A 26 -22.43 0.47 -2.08
C GLN A 26 -21.03 0.08 -1.56
N ALA A 27 -20.90 -1.11 -1.00
CA ALA A 27 -19.61 -1.60 -0.49
C ALA A 27 -18.56 -1.73 -1.61
N ALA A 28 -18.93 -2.20 -2.81
CA ALA A 28 -18.03 -2.29 -3.94
C ALA A 28 -17.60 -0.90 -4.43
N GLN A 29 -18.55 0.03 -4.52
CA GLN A 29 -18.28 1.42 -4.92
C GLN A 29 -17.32 2.11 -3.94
N MET A 30 -17.54 1.95 -2.64
CA MET A 30 -16.68 2.54 -1.60
C MET A 30 -15.26 1.94 -1.63
N ARG A 31 -15.12 0.62 -1.81
CA ARG A 31 -13.80 -0.03 -1.94
C ARG A 31 -13.06 0.44 -3.16
N LEU A 32 -13.76 0.53 -4.30
CA LEU A 32 -13.16 1.05 -5.52
C LEU A 32 -12.65 2.47 -5.34
N ALA A 33 -13.48 3.36 -4.80
CA ALA A 33 -13.11 4.77 -4.60
C ALA A 33 -11.90 4.91 -3.67
N ARG A 34 -11.86 4.16 -2.56
CA ARG A 34 -10.72 4.14 -1.63
C ARG A 34 -9.47 3.57 -2.29
N GLY A 35 -9.61 2.48 -3.07
CA GLY A 35 -8.49 1.88 -3.79
C GLY A 35 -7.87 2.81 -4.83
N LEU A 36 -8.69 3.57 -5.55
CA LEU A 36 -8.23 4.57 -6.52
C LEU A 36 -7.53 5.75 -5.80
N ALA A 37 -8.13 6.27 -4.73
CA ALA A 37 -7.53 7.35 -3.93
C ALA A 37 -6.19 6.93 -3.31
N ALA A 38 -6.09 5.68 -2.84
CA ALA A 38 -4.84 5.14 -2.32
C ALA A 38 -3.77 4.98 -3.41
N ALA A 39 -4.16 4.60 -4.63
CA ALA A 39 -3.24 4.49 -5.76
C ALA A 39 -2.68 5.86 -6.16
N ASP A 40 -3.53 6.89 -6.23
CA ASP A 40 -3.13 8.27 -6.51
C ASP A 40 -2.17 8.81 -5.42
N ALA A 41 -2.52 8.65 -4.16
CA ALA A 41 -1.66 9.03 -3.04
C ALA A 41 -0.31 8.29 -3.05
N ALA A 42 -0.32 7.00 -3.40
CA ALA A 42 0.89 6.19 -3.50
C ALA A 42 1.81 6.69 -4.63
N GLU A 43 1.25 7.09 -5.76
CA GLU A 43 2.02 7.67 -6.88
C GLU A 43 2.70 8.98 -6.48
N ILE A 44 1.98 9.87 -5.80
CA ILE A 44 2.53 11.14 -5.29
C ILE A 44 3.68 10.87 -4.30
N LEU A 45 3.48 9.95 -3.35
CA LEU A 45 4.50 9.59 -2.36
C LEU A 45 5.72 8.95 -3.01
N MET A 46 5.53 8.10 -4.01
CA MET A 46 6.62 7.47 -4.76
C MET A 46 7.44 8.51 -5.52
N ASN A 47 6.78 9.47 -6.17
CA ASN A 47 7.46 10.53 -6.90
C ASN A 47 8.27 11.43 -5.96
N ASP A 48 7.71 11.85 -4.82
CA ASP A 48 8.46 12.60 -3.80
C ASP A 48 9.66 11.78 -3.26
N TYR A 49 9.48 10.46 -3.04
CA TYR A 49 10.55 9.58 -2.63
C TYR A 49 11.69 9.53 -3.66
N LEU A 50 11.35 9.33 -4.94
CA LEU A 50 12.31 9.25 -6.03
C LEU A 50 13.04 10.58 -6.25
N ASP A 51 12.34 11.70 -6.17
CA ASP A 51 12.92 13.04 -6.31
C ASP A 51 13.94 13.30 -5.20
N ARG A 52 13.61 12.97 -3.94
CA ARG A 52 14.52 13.08 -2.81
C ARG A 52 15.71 12.14 -2.93
N TYR A 53 15.46 10.91 -3.39
CA TYR A 53 16.52 9.92 -3.58
C TYR A 53 17.49 10.33 -4.70
N SER A 54 16.98 10.89 -5.80
CA SER A 54 17.76 11.29 -6.97
C SER A 54 18.50 12.61 -6.75
N ALA A 55 17.98 13.48 -5.88
CA ALA A 55 18.62 14.74 -5.57
C ALA A 55 19.97 14.50 -4.87
N ARG A 56 21.06 15.00 -5.46
CA ARG A 56 22.39 15.03 -4.83
C ARG A 56 22.42 16.12 -3.76
N ARG A 57 21.77 15.90 -2.63
CA ARG A 57 21.71 16.83 -1.51
C ARG A 57 22.69 16.37 -0.43
N PRO A 58 23.48 17.28 0.18
CA PRO A 58 24.33 16.94 1.33
C PRO A 58 23.53 16.32 2.48
N GLU A 59 22.32 16.80 2.72
CA GLU A 59 21.40 16.38 3.79
C GLU A 59 20.95 14.92 3.65
N ARG A 60 21.12 14.31 2.47
CA ARG A 60 20.76 12.90 2.25
C ARG A 60 21.45 11.94 3.20
N ASN A 61 22.64 12.30 3.67
CA ASN A 61 23.40 11.48 4.63
C ASN A 61 23.04 11.78 6.09
N GLU A 62 22.23 12.81 6.34
CA GLU A 62 21.78 13.11 7.68
C GLU A 62 20.81 12.03 8.18
N LEU A 63 20.92 11.72 9.47
CA LEU A 63 20.10 10.70 10.11
C LEU A 63 18.60 11.00 10.00
N SER A 64 18.24 12.28 10.10
CA SER A 64 16.87 12.78 9.95
C SER A 64 16.28 12.45 8.56
N GLU A 65 17.04 12.69 7.50
CA GLU A 65 16.57 12.39 6.14
C GLU A 65 16.52 10.88 5.89
N ARG A 66 17.49 10.12 6.37
CA ARG A 66 17.52 8.66 6.23
C ARG A 66 16.33 7.99 6.92
N THR A 67 16.05 8.39 8.16
CA THR A 67 14.89 7.87 8.92
C THR A 67 13.56 8.27 8.28
N LEU A 68 13.45 9.51 7.76
CA LEU A 68 12.27 9.95 7.02
C LEU A 68 12.06 9.15 5.73
N MET A 69 13.14 8.91 4.98
CA MET A 69 13.06 8.13 3.73
C MET A 69 12.64 6.68 4.00
N LYS A 70 13.17 6.06 5.07
CA LYS A 70 12.73 4.74 5.51
C LYS A 70 11.25 4.74 5.86
N LEU A 71 10.79 5.70 6.66
CA LEU A 71 9.37 5.82 7.01
C LEU A 71 8.49 5.99 5.76
N LYS A 72 8.88 6.83 4.81
CA LYS A 72 8.12 7.04 3.56
C LYS A 72 7.99 5.75 2.75
N ALA A 73 9.07 4.98 2.61
CA ALA A 73 9.04 3.71 1.90
C ALA A 73 8.12 2.67 2.59
N ALA A 74 8.20 2.56 3.90
CA ALA A 74 7.36 1.67 4.69
C ALA A 74 5.88 2.09 4.64
N TYR A 75 5.60 3.39 4.80
CA TYR A 75 4.24 3.94 4.72
C TYR A 75 3.60 3.75 3.36
N LEU A 76 4.35 3.97 2.28
CA LEU A 76 3.89 3.70 0.90
C LEU A 76 3.50 2.23 0.72
N THR A 77 4.33 1.32 1.22
CA THR A 77 4.07 -0.12 1.15
C THR A 77 2.81 -0.49 1.95
N ASP A 78 2.66 0.04 3.15
CA ASP A 78 1.50 -0.19 4.02
C ASP A 78 0.21 0.36 3.40
N LEU A 79 0.25 1.56 2.81
CA LEU A 79 -0.88 2.17 2.09
C LEU A 79 -1.35 1.27 0.93
N CYS A 80 -0.43 0.81 0.09
CA CYS A 80 -0.73 -0.09 -1.03
C CYS A 80 -1.27 -1.44 -0.55
N ARG A 81 -0.66 -2.03 0.50
CA ARG A 81 -1.11 -3.28 1.11
C ARG A 81 -2.56 -3.16 1.62
N ASN A 82 -2.86 -2.11 2.37
CA ASN A 82 -4.19 -1.89 2.93
C ASN A 82 -5.25 -1.70 1.84
N ALA A 83 -4.92 -0.96 0.77
CA ALA A 83 -5.80 -0.78 -0.38
C ALA A 83 -6.09 -2.12 -1.09
N VAL A 84 -5.08 -2.92 -1.36
CA VAL A 84 -5.26 -4.24 -2.01
C VAL A 84 -6.01 -5.20 -1.11
N ASN A 85 -5.76 -5.20 0.20
CA ASN A 85 -6.50 -6.03 1.15
C ASN A 85 -7.99 -5.65 1.21
N ASP A 86 -8.34 -4.35 1.14
CA ASP A 86 -9.74 -3.93 1.09
C ASP A 86 -10.41 -4.32 -0.24
N LEU A 87 -9.72 -4.20 -1.37
CA LEU A 87 -10.20 -4.68 -2.67
C LEU A 87 -10.41 -6.21 -2.65
N ALA A 88 -9.49 -6.98 -2.07
CA ALA A 88 -9.55 -8.43 -1.99
C ALA A 88 -10.81 -8.91 -1.26
N ARG A 89 -11.25 -8.23 -0.22
CA ARG A 89 -12.54 -8.51 0.46
C ARG A 89 -13.73 -8.40 -0.48
N GLY A 90 -13.68 -7.52 -1.47
CA GLY A 90 -14.73 -7.35 -2.47
C GLY A 90 -14.73 -8.41 -3.58
N PHE A 91 -13.60 -9.06 -3.82
CA PHE A 91 -13.49 -10.16 -4.78
C PHE A 91 -14.15 -11.47 -4.29
N GLY A 92 -14.19 -11.66 -2.98
CA GLY A 92 -14.57 -12.95 -2.39
C GLY A 92 -13.54 -14.05 -2.71
N GLY A 93 -13.93 -15.32 -2.56
CA GLY A 93 -13.04 -16.48 -2.75
C GLY A 93 -12.33 -16.56 -4.10
N ASP A 94 -12.99 -16.09 -5.15
CA ASP A 94 -12.41 -16.10 -6.51
C ASP A 94 -11.18 -15.18 -6.66
N GLY A 95 -11.04 -14.16 -5.77
CA GLY A 95 -9.87 -13.28 -5.78
C GLY A 95 -8.57 -13.98 -5.41
N PHE A 96 -8.67 -15.15 -4.78
CA PHE A 96 -7.53 -15.93 -4.31
C PHE A 96 -7.19 -17.15 -5.20
N ARG A 97 -7.85 -17.29 -6.34
CA ARG A 97 -7.51 -18.32 -7.32
C ARG A 97 -6.20 -17.94 -8.04
N ASP A 98 -5.44 -18.94 -8.48
CA ASP A 98 -4.13 -18.75 -9.14
C ASP A 98 -4.23 -17.96 -10.44
N ASP A 99 -5.37 -18.05 -11.14
CA ASP A 99 -5.66 -17.30 -12.36
C ASP A 99 -6.15 -15.86 -12.10
N SER A 100 -6.35 -15.46 -10.84
CA SER A 100 -6.81 -14.12 -10.48
C SER A 100 -5.64 -13.12 -10.48
N PRO A 101 -5.73 -12.03 -11.25
CA PRO A 101 -4.69 -10.98 -11.22
C PRO A 101 -4.56 -10.34 -9.83
N LEU A 102 -5.62 -10.31 -9.03
CA LEU A 102 -5.59 -9.75 -7.67
C LEU A 102 -4.73 -10.58 -6.72
N GLN A 103 -4.73 -11.90 -6.85
CA GLN A 103 -3.97 -12.80 -5.97
C GLN A 103 -2.47 -12.45 -5.95
N ARG A 104 -1.91 -12.12 -7.12
CA ARG A 104 -0.51 -11.70 -7.21
C ARG A 104 -0.26 -10.41 -6.43
N TYR A 105 -1.06 -9.36 -6.65
CA TYR A 105 -0.91 -8.09 -5.93
C TYR A 105 -1.09 -8.27 -4.42
N PHE A 106 -2.09 -9.07 -4.02
CA PHE A 106 -2.34 -9.38 -2.62
C PHE A 106 -1.14 -10.04 -1.96
N ARG A 107 -0.62 -11.11 -2.57
CA ARG A 107 0.53 -11.85 -2.04
C ARG A 107 1.78 -10.97 -1.97
N ASP A 108 2.12 -10.31 -3.07
CA ASP A 108 3.37 -9.58 -3.21
C ASP A 108 3.42 -8.38 -2.24
N LEU A 109 2.32 -7.63 -2.07
CA LEU A 109 2.26 -6.50 -1.13
C LEU A 109 2.24 -6.95 0.33
N ASN A 110 1.54 -8.03 0.67
CA ASN A 110 1.59 -8.56 2.04
C ASN A 110 2.99 -9.13 2.37
N MET A 111 3.70 -9.68 1.40
CA MET A 111 5.06 -10.15 1.58
C MET A 111 6.07 -8.99 1.73
N LEU A 112 5.92 -7.93 0.94
CA LEU A 112 6.75 -6.72 1.05
C LEU A 112 6.57 -6.04 2.42
N ALA A 113 5.37 -5.97 2.94
CA ALA A 113 5.08 -5.29 4.21
C ALA A 113 5.69 -5.97 5.45
N VAL A 114 6.11 -7.23 5.36
CA VAL A 114 6.82 -7.94 6.43
C VAL A 114 8.34 -7.96 6.23
N HIS A 115 8.83 -7.29 5.19
CA HIS A 115 10.27 -7.13 4.99
C HIS A 115 10.82 -6.14 6.03
N ALA A 116 11.89 -6.49 6.71
CA ALA A 116 12.43 -5.73 7.85
C ALA A 116 12.71 -4.24 7.57
N PHE A 117 13.06 -3.88 6.32
CA PHE A 117 13.23 -2.48 5.92
C PHE A 117 11.90 -1.73 5.71
N LEU A 118 10.84 -2.45 5.33
CA LEU A 118 9.52 -1.91 4.99
C LEU A 118 8.47 -2.13 6.08
N ASP A 119 8.88 -2.64 7.23
CA ASP A 119 8.02 -2.77 8.39
C ASP A 119 7.64 -1.38 8.92
N ILE A 120 6.34 -1.08 8.87
CA ILE A 120 5.83 0.27 9.20
C ILE A 120 5.99 0.62 10.67
N ASP A 121 5.83 -0.35 11.56
CA ASP A 121 5.91 -0.09 13.00
C ASP A 121 7.36 0.23 13.40
N THR A 122 8.33 -0.54 12.92
CA THR A 122 9.75 -0.28 13.13
C THR A 122 10.18 1.06 12.51
N ALA A 123 9.74 1.36 11.30
CA ALA A 123 10.09 2.62 10.64
C ALA A 123 9.48 3.84 11.33
N ALA A 124 8.23 3.73 11.80
CA ALA A 124 7.53 4.80 12.52
C ALA A 124 8.14 5.04 13.89
N GLU A 125 8.47 3.98 14.65
CA GLU A 125 9.18 4.10 15.92
C GLU A 125 10.54 4.79 15.74
N THR A 126 11.32 4.33 14.76
CA THR A 126 12.66 4.88 14.48
C THR A 126 12.59 6.38 14.17
N TYR A 127 11.68 6.80 13.29
CA TYR A 127 11.50 8.22 12.97
C TYR A 127 10.96 9.02 14.16
N GLY A 128 9.99 8.48 14.89
CA GLY A 128 9.45 9.10 16.09
C GLY A 128 10.52 9.33 17.16
N ARG A 129 11.36 8.34 17.42
CA ARG A 129 12.50 8.46 18.34
C ARG A 129 13.50 9.53 17.89
N MET A 130 13.80 9.58 16.59
CA MET A 130 14.66 10.62 16.02
C MET A 130 14.08 12.03 16.25
N VAL A 131 12.80 12.24 15.98
CA VAL A 131 12.13 13.54 16.20
C VAL A 131 12.13 13.95 17.68
N LEU A 132 12.00 12.98 18.59
CA LEU A 132 12.00 13.20 20.04
C LEU A 132 13.41 13.29 20.64
N GLY A 133 14.47 13.14 19.84
CA GLY A 133 15.86 13.15 20.33
C GLY A 133 16.23 11.93 21.18
N LEU A 134 15.53 10.81 21.02
CA LEU A 134 15.80 9.56 21.73
C LEU A 134 16.86 8.72 20.99
N PRO A 135 17.61 7.85 21.69
CA PRO A 135 18.55 6.94 21.05
C PRO A 135 17.85 6.03 20.03
N LEU A 136 18.46 5.80 18.87
CA LEU A 136 17.94 4.88 17.86
C LEU A 136 18.45 3.46 18.13
N GLU A 137 17.56 2.50 18.04
CA GLU A 137 17.85 1.07 18.21
C GLU A 137 17.92 0.32 16.86
N ASP A 138 17.36 0.91 15.82
CA ASP A 138 17.34 0.36 14.48
C ASP A 138 18.71 0.49 13.79
N ARG A 139 19.29 -0.64 13.39
CA ARG A 139 20.59 -0.72 12.72
C ARG A 139 20.52 -0.55 11.19
N MET A 140 19.29 -0.47 10.64
CA MET A 140 19.07 -0.37 9.20
C MET A 140 18.70 1.04 8.74
N VAL A 141 19.15 2.04 9.48
CA VAL A 141 18.96 3.46 9.15
C VAL A 141 20.23 4.06 8.58
#